data_57b4af9c4f90f756c2c5401c21bdf7a8
#
_entry.id   57b4af9c4f90f756c2c5401c21bdf7a8
#
_cell.length_a   1.000
_cell.length_b   1.000
_cell.length_c   1.000
_cell.angle_alpha   90.00
_cell.angle_beta   90.00
_cell.angle_gamma   90.00
#
_symmetry.space_group_name_H-M   'P 1'
#
loop_
_entity.id
_entity.type
_entity.pdbx_description
1 polymer ?
#
loop_
_entity_poly.entity_id
_entity_poly.type
_entity_poly.pdbx_seq_one_letter_code
_entity_poly.pdbx_strand_id
1 'polypeptide(L)'
;MRSLLDDPWLKADTIVIKPNWVGTDRSYGFTECEALHMLLEALDGRIVVTESYSLGRGPPDGGMKFTADGKEVDWKWLFMGKGWKWLEKHPDWDWFKEGGHWDRIRKNDRWFLDEYEFTDLFNERGVECVNVTEEVWQGRKADPHEIKNIVETRFPPAIREEIYSCVPRRLYDLRGATFISFAKLKKPYRDIISFTLKNFFGMLPDPLRAWWHQWFDSSLIDTIKVYASLFNMYGICEGLRYIPWWKKTKRIINDLGILAFGRDLVSVDAVLCGLVGVDPEKISYIKLAEETFGAYDRRRVEEAKAAATDWFPF
;
A
#
# COMPACT_ATOMS: atom_id res chain seq x y z
N MET A 1 13.00 -17.26 -7.85
CA MET A 1 12.09 -17.87 -6.88
C MET A 1 12.81 -18.68 -5.79
N ARG A 2 13.72 -19.64 -6.08
CA ARG A 2 14.41 -20.40 -5.02
C ARG A 2 15.11 -19.53 -3.96
N SER A 3 15.83 -18.48 -4.36
CA SER A 3 16.51 -17.56 -3.41
C SER A 3 15.56 -16.72 -2.53
N LEU A 4 14.33 -16.48 -2.97
CA LEU A 4 13.30 -15.85 -2.16
C LEU A 4 12.86 -16.79 -1.03
N LEU A 5 12.58 -18.06 -1.37
CA LEU A 5 12.07 -19.06 -0.43
C LEU A 5 13.10 -19.52 0.62
N ASP A 6 14.39 -19.23 0.41
CA ASP A 6 15.44 -19.54 1.38
C ASP A 6 15.61 -18.48 2.46
N ASP A 7 14.91 -17.33 2.35
CA ASP A 7 14.98 -16.28 3.36
C ASP A 7 14.25 -16.72 4.65
N PRO A 8 14.94 -16.76 5.81
CA PRO A 8 14.33 -17.19 7.08
C PRO A 8 13.09 -16.37 7.49
N TRP A 9 12.98 -15.11 7.06
CA TRP A 9 11.81 -14.29 7.38
C TRP A 9 10.55 -14.75 6.67
N LEU A 10 10.69 -15.41 5.51
CA LEU A 10 9.57 -16.00 4.79
C LEU A 10 9.17 -17.39 5.28
N LYS A 11 9.93 -17.94 6.26
CA LYS A 11 9.62 -19.19 6.98
C LYS A 11 9.08 -18.92 8.40
N ALA A 12 8.63 -17.71 8.67
CA ALA A 12 8.05 -17.34 9.97
C ALA A 12 6.70 -18.04 10.20
N ASP A 13 6.39 -18.36 11.45
CA ASP A 13 5.11 -19.01 11.84
C ASP A 13 3.89 -18.16 11.46
N THR A 14 4.06 -16.84 11.43
CA THR A 14 3.01 -15.90 11.02
C THR A 14 3.57 -14.87 10.05
N ILE A 15 2.87 -14.68 8.96
CA ILE A 15 3.21 -13.70 7.92
C ILE A 15 2.00 -12.81 7.65
N VAL A 16 2.23 -11.50 7.73
CA VAL A 16 1.24 -10.48 7.35
C VAL A 16 1.57 -10.01 5.95
N ILE A 17 0.61 -10.03 5.04
CA ILE A 17 0.79 -9.60 3.65
C ILE A 17 -0.09 -8.39 3.38
N LYS A 18 0.50 -7.32 2.88
CA LYS A 18 -0.23 -6.16 2.38
C LYS A 18 -0.14 -6.11 0.86
N PRO A 19 -1.17 -6.56 0.13
CA PRO A 19 -1.25 -6.41 -1.31
C PRO A 19 -1.44 -4.94 -1.70
N ASN A 20 -1.36 -4.63 -2.98
CA ASN A 20 -1.64 -3.29 -3.50
C ASN A 20 -3.04 -3.24 -4.12
N TRP A 21 -4.06 -2.83 -3.37
CA TRP A 21 -5.46 -2.76 -3.80
C TRP A 21 -6.02 -1.34 -3.73
N VAL A 22 -5.59 -0.48 -4.67
CA VAL A 22 -6.02 0.93 -4.71
C VAL A 22 -7.38 1.10 -5.38
N GLY A 23 -7.68 0.31 -6.40
CA GLY A 23 -8.93 0.43 -7.17
C GLY A 23 -9.11 -0.74 -8.13
N THR A 24 -10.28 -0.79 -8.76
CA THR A 24 -10.69 -1.85 -9.69
C THR A 24 -10.29 -1.60 -11.14
N ASP A 25 -9.90 -0.38 -11.48
CA ASP A 25 -9.43 -0.08 -12.83
C ASP A 25 -8.06 -0.73 -13.06
N ARG A 26 -8.01 -1.78 -13.87
CA ARG A 26 -6.78 -2.47 -14.26
C ARG A 26 -5.75 -1.53 -14.86
N SER A 27 -6.19 -0.39 -15.41
CA SER A 27 -5.27 0.64 -15.92
C SER A 27 -4.46 1.36 -14.82
N TYR A 28 -4.92 1.30 -13.56
CA TYR A 28 -4.15 1.82 -12.40
C TYR A 28 -3.32 0.73 -11.72
N GLY A 29 -3.56 -0.53 -12.05
CA GLY A 29 -2.88 -1.70 -11.51
C GLY A 29 -3.15 -1.94 -10.03
N PHE A 30 -3.45 -3.18 -9.74
CA PHE A 30 -3.53 -3.72 -8.39
C PHE A 30 -2.87 -5.09 -8.37
N THR A 31 -2.51 -5.59 -7.21
CA THR A 31 -2.02 -6.97 -7.05
C THR A 31 -3.13 -7.92 -7.43
N GLU A 32 -2.94 -8.67 -8.52
CA GLU A 32 -3.93 -9.61 -9.05
C GLU A 32 -3.98 -10.90 -8.22
N CYS A 33 -5.09 -11.62 -8.28
CA CYS A 33 -5.30 -12.86 -7.53
C CYS A 33 -4.23 -13.92 -7.89
N GLU A 34 -3.91 -14.07 -9.17
CA GLU A 34 -2.83 -14.95 -9.64
C GLU A 34 -1.49 -14.67 -8.96
N ALA A 35 -1.08 -13.40 -8.88
CA ALA A 35 0.19 -13.02 -8.25
C ALA A 35 0.17 -13.31 -6.74
N LEU A 36 -0.94 -13.04 -6.07
CA LEU A 36 -1.09 -13.35 -4.65
C LEU A 36 -1.13 -14.87 -4.40
N HIS A 37 -1.83 -15.62 -5.24
CA HIS A 37 -1.87 -17.08 -5.18
C HIS A 37 -0.45 -17.69 -5.28
N MET A 38 0.34 -17.26 -6.28
CA MET A 38 1.73 -17.70 -6.42
C MET A 38 2.58 -17.40 -5.18
N LEU A 39 2.35 -16.26 -4.53
CA LEU A 39 3.03 -15.93 -3.28
C LEU A 39 2.57 -16.85 -2.15
N LEU A 40 1.26 -17.07 -2.00
CA LEU A 40 0.68 -17.93 -0.96
C LEU A 40 1.12 -19.40 -1.10
N GLU A 41 1.32 -19.89 -2.34
CA GLU A 41 1.88 -21.23 -2.58
C GLU A 41 3.33 -21.39 -2.11
N ALA A 42 4.06 -20.27 -2.08
CA ALA A 42 5.46 -20.24 -1.71
C ALA A 42 5.70 -20.02 -0.20
N LEU A 43 4.65 -19.74 0.56
CA LEU A 43 4.73 -19.42 1.98
C LEU A 43 4.08 -20.51 2.82
N ASP A 44 4.72 -20.84 3.94
CA ASP A 44 4.18 -21.72 4.96
C ASP A 44 3.70 -20.89 6.18
N GLY A 45 2.93 -21.53 7.07
CA GLY A 45 2.48 -20.91 8.31
C GLY A 45 1.15 -20.16 8.20
N ARG A 46 0.84 -19.40 9.26
CA ARG A 46 -0.38 -18.58 9.32
C ARG A 46 -0.25 -17.33 8.48
N ILE A 47 -1.17 -17.14 7.55
CA ILE A 47 -1.17 -15.97 6.69
C ILE A 47 -2.32 -15.02 7.09
N VAL A 48 -1.97 -13.74 7.22
CA VAL A 48 -2.91 -12.64 7.45
C VAL A 48 -2.76 -11.62 6.32
N VAL A 49 -3.81 -11.38 5.56
CA VAL A 49 -3.83 -10.32 4.55
C VAL A 49 -4.43 -9.05 5.16
N THR A 50 -3.81 -7.91 4.93
CA THR A 50 -4.27 -6.62 5.46
C THR A 50 -4.30 -5.53 4.40
N GLU A 51 -5.35 -4.72 4.41
CA GLU A 51 -5.54 -3.53 3.58
C GLU A 51 -6.62 -2.65 4.21
N SER A 52 -6.64 -1.37 3.88
CA SER A 52 -7.76 -0.48 4.21
C SER A 52 -8.82 -0.47 3.12
N TYR A 53 -10.02 0.02 3.41
CA TYR A 53 -10.98 0.34 2.36
C TYR A 53 -10.42 1.40 1.39
N SER A 54 -10.92 1.38 0.16
CA SER A 54 -10.60 2.39 -0.84
C SER A 54 -11.83 2.77 -1.64
N LEU A 55 -12.08 4.07 -1.81
CA LEU A 55 -13.17 4.58 -2.65
C LEU A 55 -12.99 4.23 -4.14
N GLY A 56 -11.78 3.86 -4.54
CA GLY A 56 -11.49 3.39 -5.90
C GLY A 56 -11.87 1.95 -6.17
N ARG A 57 -12.25 1.17 -5.14
CA ARG A 57 -12.72 -0.22 -5.30
C ARG A 57 -14.24 -0.26 -5.34
N GLY A 58 -14.77 -0.99 -6.30
CA GLY A 58 -16.21 -1.18 -6.48
C GLY A 58 -16.57 -1.49 -7.93
N PRO A 59 -17.80 -1.88 -8.19
CA PRO A 59 -18.27 -2.12 -9.56
C PRO A 59 -18.19 -0.84 -10.41
N PRO A 60 -18.14 -0.95 -11.75
CA PRO A 60 -17.97 0.19 -12.66
C PRO A 60 -18.97 1.32 -12.45
N ASP A 61 -20.20 0.98 -12.07
CA ASP A 61 -21.30 1.88 -11.74
C ASP A 61 -21.38 2.25 -10.24
N GLY A 62 -20.51 1.65 -9.42
CA GLY A 62 -20.48 1.76 -7.98
C GLY A 62 -19.81 3.04 -7.45
N GLY A 63 -19.53 4.02 -8.30
CA GLY A 63 -18.92 5.29 -7.90
C GLY A 63 -19.64 5.93 -6.73
N MET A 64 -18.88 6.28 -5.66
CA MET A 64 -19.47 6.92 -4.49
C MET A 64 -19.66 8.41 -4.75
N LYS A 65 -20.86 8.89 -4.42
CA LYS A 65 -21.20 10.30 -4.44
C LYS A 65 -21.54 10.74 -3.03
N PHE A 66 -21.21 11.97 -2.72
CA PHE A 66 -21.42 12.58 -1.39
C PHE A 66 -22.17 13.89 -1.54
N THR A 67 -22.82 14.32 -0.46
CA THR A 67 -23.37 15.67 -0.36
C THR A 67 -22.37 16.56 0.35
N ALA A 68 -21.81 17.54 -0.36
CA ALA A 68 -20.94 18.55 0.20
C ALA A 68 -21.54 19.94 -0.09
N ASP A 69 -21.73 20.75 0.95
CA ASP A 69 -22.35 22.09 0.87
C ASP A 69 -23.68 22.09 0.08
N GLY A 70 -24.52 21.07 0.33
CA GLY A 70 -25.82 20.91 -0.33
C GLY A 70 -25.80 20.47 -1.79
N LYS A 71 -24.64 20.06 -2.30
CA LYS A 71 -24.44 19.59 -3.69
C LYS A 71 -23.95 18.17 -3.71
N GLU A 72 -24.49 17.38 -4.64
CA GLU A 72 -23.93 16.06 -4.91
C GLU A 72 -22.57 16.18 -5.63
N VAL A 73 -21.54 15.55 -5.09
CA VAL A 73 -20.18 15.53 -5.62
C VAL A 73 -19.67 14.07 -5.76
N ASP A 74 -18.88 13.81 -6.78
CA ASP A 74 -18.16 12.56 -6.93
C ASP A 74 -16.97 12.51 -5.94
N TRP A 75 -16.60 11.31 -5.48
CA TRP A 75 -15.47 11.13 -4.55
C TRP A 75 -14.16 11.73 -5.08
N LYS A 76 -13.97 11.81 -6.40
CA LYS A 76 -12.79 12.43 -7.02
C LYS A 76 -12.69 13.93 -6.73
N TRP A 77 -13.84 14.59 -6.48
CA TRP A 77 -13.84 16.00 -6.09
C TRP A 77 -13.10 16.23 -4.77
N LEU A 78 -13.13 15.25 -3.87
CA LEU A 78 -12.44 15.31 -2.58
C LEU A 78 -10.89 15.29 -2.72
N PHE A 79 -10.35 14.91 -3.89
CA PHE A 79 -8.92 15.04 -4.20
C PHE A 79 -8.54 16.44 -4.74
N MET A 80 -9.49 17.33 -4.90
CA MET A 80 -9.24 18.70 -5.35
C MET A 80 -9.15 19.64 -4.14
N GLY A 81 -8.47 20.76 -4.28
CA GLY A 81 -8.24 21.70 -3.19
C GLY A 81 -9.53 22.21 -2.50
N LYS A 82 -10.67 22.26 -3.21
CA LYS A 82 -11.98 22.57 -2.60
C LYS A 82 -12.48 21.44 -1.70
N GLY A 83 -12.25 20.19 -2.11
CA GLY A 83 -12.60 19.01 -1.32
C GLY A 83 -11.74 18.90 -0.07
N TRP A 84 -10.46 19.21 -0.15
CA TRP A 84 -9.59 19.25 1.03
C TRP A 84 -10.07 20.27 2.06
N LYS A 85 -10.41 21.49 1.62
CA LYS A 85 -10.98 22.53 2.50
C LYS A 85 -12.32 22.13 3.12
N TRP A 86 -13.09 21.31 2.42
CA TRP A 86 -14.33 20.76 2.96
C TRP A 86 -14.02 19.68 4.01
N LEU A 87 -13.08 18.77 3.75
CA LEU A 87 -12.64 17.75 4.71
C LEU A 87 -12.03 18.37 5.98
N GLU A 88 -11.31 19.49 5.87
CA GLU A 88 -10.80 20.24 7.05
C GLU A 88 -11.90 20.64 8.03
N LYS A 89 -13.10 20.88 7.52
CA LYS A 89 -14.27 21.24 8.34
C LYS A 89 -15.06 20.02 8.84
N HIS A 90 -14.74 18.82 8.32
CA HIS A 90 -15.43 17.58 8.63
C HIS A 90 -14.39 16.45 8.91
N PRO A 91 -13.54 16.61 9.93
CA PRO A 91 -12.40 15.72 10.16
C PRO A 91 -12.78 14.38 10.82
N ASP A 92 -13.99 14.29 11.37
CA ASP A 92 -14.47 13.18 12.21
C ASP A 92 -15.00 11.99 11.42
N TRP A 93 -15.17 12.12 10.11
CA TRP A 93 -15.78 11.09 9.26
C TRP A 93 -17.21 10.66 9.64
N ASP A 94 -17.88 11.32 10.57
CA ASP A 94 -19.26 10.98 10.97
C ASP A 94 -20.22 11.14 9.81
N TRP A 95 -20.06 12.20 9.00
CA TRP A 95 -20.80 12.40 7.76
C TRP A 95 -20.72 11.20 6.80
N PHE A 96 -19.57 10.50 6.78
CA PHE A 96 -19.37 9.32 5.94
C PHE A 96 -20.11 8.10 6.52
N LYS A 97 -20.05 7.93 7.83
CA LYS A 97 -20.69 6.82 8.54
C LYS A 97 -22.21 6.97 8.52
N GLU A 98 -22.72 8.14 8.90
CA GLU A 98 -24.14 8.46 9.00
C GLU A 98 -24.84 8.53 7.63
N GLY A 99 -24.13 8.96 6.59
CA GLY A 99 -24.61 9.00 5.21
C GLY A 99 -24.79 7.64 4.53
N GLY A 100 -24.61 6.53 5.23
CA GLY A 100 -24.69 5.17 4.67
C GLY A 100 -23.51 4.81 3.76
N HIS A 101 -22.50 5.67 3.69
CA HIS A 101 -21.34 5.45 2.84
C HIS A 101 -20.44 4.33 3.37
N TRP A 102 -20.46 4.08 4.69
CA TRP A 102 -19.73 2.95 5.28
C TRP A 102 -20.27 1.61 4.77
N ASP A 103 -21.58 1.40 4.79
CA ASP A 103 -22.17 0.15 4.29
C ASP A 103 -21.93 -0.02 2.79
N ARG A 104 -21.92 1.08 2.05
CA ARG A 104 -21.62 1.07 0.63
C ARG A 104 -20.17 0.69 0.35
N ILE A 105 -19.19 1.23 1.10
CA ILE A 105 -17.78 0.87 0.88
C ILE A 105 -17.50 -0.58 1.26
N ARG A 106 -18.15 -1.11 2.30
CA ARG A 106 -18.09 -2.53 2.66
C ARG A 106 -18.63 -3.43 1.55
N LYS A 107 -19.76 -3.05 0.93
CA LYS A 107 -20.34 -3.78 -0.20
C LYS A 107 -19.42 -3.75 -1.43
N ASN A 108 -18.84 -2.58 -1.71
CA ASN A 108 -17.91 -2.41 -2.82
C ASN A 108 -16.62 -3.22 -2.61
N ASP A 109 -16.08 -3.23 -1.39
CA ASP A 109 -14.89 -4.00 -1.07
C ASP A 109 -15.14 -5.51 -1.17
N ARG A 110 -16.29 -5.98 -0.67
CA ARG A 110 -16.72 -7.38 -0.81
C ARG A 110 -16.87 -7.76 -2.28
N TRP A 111 -17.58 -6.94 -3.06
CA TRP A 111 -17.69 -7.14 -4.50
C TRP A 111 -16.31 -7.25 -5.17
N PHE A 112 -15.34 -6.41 -4.79
CA PHE A 112 -13.99 -6.48 -5.32
C PHE A 112 -13.31 -7.82 -5.00
N LEU A 113 -13.43 -8.29 -3.76
CA LEU A 113 -12.83 -9.56 -3.36
C LEU A 113 -13.47 -10.75 -4.08
N ASP A 114 -14.78 -10.71 -4.29
CA ASP A 114 -15.54 -11.77 -4.96
C ASP A 114 -15.28 -11.74 -6.48
N GLU A 115 -15.38 -10.59 -7.13
CA GLU A 115 -15.21 -10.40 -8.58
C GLU A 115 -13.82 -10.80 -9.08
N TYR A 116 -12.81 -10.59 -8.24
CA TYR A 116 -11.41 -10.91 -8.57
C TYR A 116 -10.90 -12.18 -7.88
N GLU A 117 -11.80 -13.05 -7.42
CA GLU A 117 -11.53 -14.41 -6.91
C GLU A 117 -10.68 -14.46 -5.62
N PHE A 118 -10.50 -13.32 -4.93
CA PHE A 118 -9.77 -13.30 -3.68
C PHE A 118 -10.49 -14.02 -2.55
N THR A 119 -11.83 -13.94 -2.50
CA THR A 119 -12.64 -14.63 -1.49
C THR A 119 -12.44 -16.14 -1.56
N ASP A 120 -12.46 -16.71 -2.76
CA ASP A 120 -12.26 -18.14 -2.96
C ASP A 120 -10.85 -18.56 -2.60
N LEU A 121 -9.83 -17.80 -3.04
CA LEU A 121 -8.43 -18.02 -2.68
C LEU A 121 -8.22 -18.01 -1.16
N PHE A 122 -8.82 -17.05 -0.45
CA PHE A 122 -8.66 -16.93 1.00
C PHE A 122 -9.35 -18.07 1.75
N ASN A 123 -10.53 -18.49 1.30
CA ASN A 123 -11.23 -19.64 1.88
C ASN A 123 -10.43 -20.94 1.67
N GLU A 124 -9.92 -21.16 0.46
CA GLU A 124 -9.12 -22.33 0.11
C GLU A 124 -7.83 -22.43 0.93
N ARG A 125 -7.17 -21.32 1.14
CA ARG A 125 -5.87 -21.24 1.84
C ARG A 125 -5.96 -20.94 3.33
N GLY A 126 -7.16 -20.76 3.87
CA GLY A 126 -7.36 -20.41 5.28
C GLY A 126 -6.75 -19.05 5.65
N VAL A 127 -6.75 -18.09 4.71
CA VAL A 127 -6.18 -16.76 4.92
C VAL A 127 -7.14 -15.90 5.74
N GLU A 128 -6.60 -15.29 6.79
CA GLU A 128 -7.31 -14.34 7.62
C GLU A 128 -7.20 -12.92 7.03
N CYS A 129 -8.30 -12.18 6.98
CA CYS A 129 -8.30 -10.79 6.52
C CYS A 129 -8.46 -9.81 7.68
N VAL A 130 -7.63 -8.77 7.71
CA VAL A 130 -7.74 -7.63 8.62
C VAL A 130 -7.88 -6.34 7.83
N ASN A 131 -9.08 -5.76 7.83
CA ASN A 131 -9.31 -4.47 7.21
C ASN A 131 -8.99 -3.34 8.21
N VAL A 132 -7.99 -2.52 7.88
CA VAL A 132 -7.49 -1.47 8.78
C VAL A 132 -8.55 -0.42 9.07
N THR A 133 -9.32 0.02 8.05
CA THR A 133 -10.41 0.99 8.24
C THR A 133 -11.46 0.45 9.20
N GLU A 134 -11.89 -0.79 8.97
CA GLU A 134 -12.92 -1.44 9.77
C GLU A 134 -12.50 -1.55 11.24
N GLU A 135 -11.29 -2.04 11.50
CA GLU A 135 -10.77 -2.20 12.86
C GLU A 135 -10.64 -0.86 13.59
N VAL A 136 -9.97 0.11 12.95
CA VAL A 136 -9.69 1.41 13.57
C VAL A 136 -10.97 2.21 13.81
N TRP A 137 -11.87 2.26 12.84
CA TRP A 137 -13.11 3.04 12.96
C TRP A 137 -14.13 2.41 13.91
N GLN A 138 -14.02 1.13 14.19
CA GLN A 138 -14.80 0.47 15.25
C GLN A 138 -14.12 0.52 16.63
N GLY A 139 -13.02 1.27 16.77
CA GLY A 139 -12.32 1.41 18.03
C GLY A 139 -11.44 0.20 18.41
N ARG A 140 -11.34 -0.82 17.55
CA ARG A 140 -10.50 -2.00 17.78
C ARG A 140 -9.04 -1.72 17.37
N LYS A 141 -8.43 -0.76 18.02
CA LYS A 141 -7.06 -0.30 17.77
C LYS A 141 -6.16 -0.50 18.98
N ALA A 142 -4.85 -0.54 18.73
CA ALA A 142 -3.83 -0.54 19.76
C ALA A 142 -3.82 0.80 20.51
N ASP A 143 -3.26 0.80 21.72
CA ASP A 143 -3.07 2.05 22.48
C ASP A 143 -2.05 2.95 21.74
N PRO A 144 -2.44 4.18 21.35
CA PRO A 144 -1.54 5.10 20.68
C PRO A 144 -0.27 5.43 21.48
N HIS A 145 -0.34 5.44 22.79
CA HIS A 145 0.82 5.70 23.66
C HIS A 145 1.82 4.54 23.61
N GLU A 146 1.33 3.28 23.61
CA GLU A 146 2.20 2.12 23.44
C GLU A 146 2.89 2.16 22.06
N ILE A 147 2.14 2.45 21.00
CA ILE A 147 2.70 2.58 19.64
C ILE A 147 3.75 3.68 19.60
N LYS A 148 3.44 4.87 20.14
CA LYS A 148 4.37 6.01 20.20
C LYS A 148 5.67 5.60 20.90
N ASN A 149 5.58 5.02 22.07
CA ASN A 149 6.75 4.57 22.83
C ASN A 149 7.62 3.59 22.04
N ILE A 150 7.00 2.59 21.40
CA ILE A 150 7.75 1.62 20.58
C ILE A 150 8.44 2.29 19.39
N VAL A 151 7.75 3.18 18.68
CA VAL A 151 8.31 3.89 17.52
C VAL A 151 9.48 4.76 17.93
N GLU A 152 9.32 5.57 18.99
CA GLU A 152 10.33 6.55 19.43
C GLU A 152 11.56 5.93 20.07
N THR A 153 11.56 4.62 20.37
CA THR A 153 12.79 3.88 20.71
C THR A 153 13.70 3.60 19.50
N ARG A 154 13.16 3.66 18.28
CA ARG A 154 13.89 3.28 17.04
C ARG A 154 14.04 4.41 16.03
N PHE A 155 13.06 5.31 16.00
CA PHE A 155 12.97 6.38 15.00
C PHE A 155 12.65 7.71 15.67
N PRO A 156 12.95 8.84 15.01
CA PRO A 156 12.44 10.15 15.43
C PRO A 156 10.90 10.12 15.51
N PRO A 157 10.29 10.95 16.38
CA PRO A 157 8.84 11.06 16.50
C PRO A 157 8.15 11.21 15.15
N ALA A 158 6.91 10.74 15.04
CA ALA A 158 6.12 10.97 13.85
C ALA A 158 5.77 12.46 13.74
N ILE A 159 5.87 13.02 12.54
CA ILE A 159 5.43 14.38 12.23
C ILE A 159 3.89 14.46 12.37
N ARG A 160 3.22 13.36 12.00
CA ARG A 160 1.77 13.21 12.09
C ARG A 160 1.43 12.22 13.22
N GLU A 161 1.32 12.74 14.44
CA GLU A 161 1.08 11.89 15.64
C GLU A 161 -0.23 11.09 15.56
N GLU A 162 -1.21 11.53 14.76
CA GLU A 162 -2.47 10.81 14.53
C GLU A 162 -2.23 9.37 14.01
N ILE A 163 -1.09 9.15 13.35
CA ILE A 163 -0.72 7.83 12.79
C ILE A 163 -0.53 6.77 13.89
N TYR A 164 -0.12 7.16 15.08
CA TYR A 164 -0.04 6.24 16.21
C TYR A 164 -1.41 5.62 16.58
N SER A 165 -2.50 6.30 16.25
CA SER A 165 -3.88 5.82 16.46
C SER A 165 -4.42 4.95 15.29
N CYS A 166 -3.61 4.68 14.27
CA CYS A 166 -4.05 4.01 13.04
C CYS A 166 -3.74 2.50 13.03
N VAL A 167 -3.28 1.91 14.13
CA VAL A 167 -2.87 0.51 14.18
C VAL A 167 -4.01 -0.37 14.71
N PRO A 168 -4.54 -1.32 13.91
CA PRO A 168 -5.48 -2.33 14.38
C PRO A 168 -4.90 -3.15 15.54
N ARG A 169 -5.70 -3.41 16.57
CA ARG A 169 -5.28 -4.25 17.71
C ARG A 169 -4.85 -5.64 17.24
N ARG A 170 -5.59 -6.24 16.30
CA ARG A 170 -5.26 -7.55 15.72
C ARG A 170 -3.88 -7.57 15.05
N LEU A 171 -3.46 -6.51 14.37
CA LEU A 171 -2.12 -6.41 13.79
C LEU A 171 -1.06 -6.17 14.88
N TYR A 172 -1.36 -5.33 15.86
CA TYR A 172 -0.45 -5.12 16.98
C TYR A 172 -0.15 -6.42 17.75
N ASP A 173 -1.14 -7.28 17.92
CA ASP A 173 -0.99 -8.58 18.59
C ASP A 173 -0.10 -9.56 17.77
N LEU A 174 0.14 -9.29 16.50
CA LEU A 174 1.05 -10.04 15.61
C LEU A 174 2.46 -9.43 15.53
N ARG A 175 2.79 -8.46 16.39
CA ARG A 175 4.13 -7.85 16.37
C ARG A 175 5.24 -8.88 16.49
N GLY A 176 6.35 -8.66 15.80
CA GLY A 176 7.43 -9.62 15.66
C GLY A 176 7.30 -10.57 14.48
N ALA A 177 6.10 -10.69 13.88
CA ALA A 177 5.90 -11.44 12.65
C ALA A 177 6.59 -10.79 11.44
N THR A 178 6.68 -11.50 10.33
CA THR A 178 7.10 -10.92 9.05
C THR A 178 5.95 -10.15 8.41
N PHE A 179 6.22 -8.92 7.98
CA PHE A 179 5.27 -8.10 7.24
C PHE A 179 5.76 -7.90 5.80
N ILE A 180 5.05 -8.46 4.85
CA ILE A 180 5.35 -8.36 3.43
C ILE A 180 4.56 -7.21 2.80
N SER A 181 5.25 -6.16 2.36
CA SER A 181 4.69 -5.18 1.43
C SER A 181 4.69 -5.78 0.02
N PHE A 182 3.57 -6.37 -0.40
CA PHE A 182 3.42 -7.01 -1.70
C PHE A 182 2.87 -6.01 -2.72
N ALA A 183 3.78 -5.31 -3.37
CA ALA A 183 3.48 -4.20 -4.26
C ALA A 183 3.39 -4.62 -5.72
N LYS A 184 2.66 -3.83 -6.51
CA LYS A 184 2.57 -3.90 -7.96
C LYS A 184 3.61 -2.98 -8.59
N LEU A 185 4.38 -3.47 -9.57
CA LEU A 185 5.29 -2.64 -10.36
C LEU A 185 4.48 -1.69 -11.25
N LYS A 186 4.49 -0.40 -10.92
CA LYS A 186 3.76 0.60 -11.69
C LYS A 186 4.37 1.99 -11.59
N LYS A 187 4.31 2.72 -12.70
CA LYS A 187 4.70 4.11 -12.83
C LYS A 187 3.50 4.88 -13.38
N PRO A 188 2.56 5.30 -12.52
CA PRO A 188 1.29 5.90 -12.95
C PRO A 188 1.45 7.26 -13.63
N TYR A 189 2.52 8.01 -13.30
CA TYR A 189 2.86 9.31 -13.89
C TYR A 189 4.37 9.40 -14.12
N ARG A 190 4.81 10.44 -14.86
CA ARG A 190 6.21 10.63 -15.26
C ARG A 190 7.18 10.50 -14.09
N ASP A 191 6.89 11.16 -12.99
CA ASP A 191 7.77 11.27 -11.83
C ASP A 191 7.13 10.68 -10.56
N ILE A 192 6.11 9.81 -10.72
CA ILE A 192 5.45 9.11 -9.63
C ILE A 192 5.60 7.60 -9.84
N ILE A 193 6.26 6.96 -8.91
CA ILE A 193 6.37 5.52 -8.81
C ILE A 193 5.42 4.99 -7.72
N SER A 194 5.13 3.70 -7.78
CA SER A 194 4.34 3.04 -6.74
C SER A 194 4.85 1.63 -6.56
N PHE A 195 5.74 1.47 -5.56
CA PHE A 195 6.41 0.22 -5.22
C PHE A 195 6.17 -0.12 -3.74
N THR A 196 7.15 -0.77 -3.09
CA THR A 196 6.97 -1.33 -1.74
C THR A 196 6.78 -0.28 -0.65
N LEU A 197 7.51 0.84 -0.68
CA LEU A 197 7.33 1.94 0.27
C LEU A 197 5.95 2.57 0.14
N LYS A 198 5.60 3.02 -1.07
CA LYS A 198 4.31 3.70 -1.30
C LYS A 198 3.10 2.80 -1.02
N ASN A 199 3.28 1.49 -1.07
CA ASN A 199 2.23 0.53 -0.74
C ASN A 199 1.72 0.72 0.70
N PHE A 200 2.56 1.16 1.66
CA PHE A 200 2.17 1.45 3.03
C PHE A 200 1.15 2.57 3.19
N PHE A 201 0.99 3.43 2.19
CA PHE A 201 -0.06 4.45 2.20
C PHE A 201 -1.47 3.84 2.28
N GLY A 202 -1.62 2.58 1.86
CA GLY A 202 -2.83 1.77 2.06
C GLY A 202 -3.07 1.29 3.49
N MET A 203 -2.15 1.52 4.43
CA MET A 203 -2.32 1.20 5.85
C MET A 203 -2.93 2.35 6.66
N LEU A 204 -3.16 3.50 6.05
CA LEU A 204 -3.95 4.57 6.64
C LEU A 204 -5.44 4.16 6.63
N PRO A 205 -6.16 4.35 7.76
CA PRO A 205 -7.52 3.84 7.92
C PRO A 205 -8.57 4.56 7.07
N ASP A 206 -8.29 5.79 6.63
CA ASP A 206 -9.26 6.58 5.91
C ASP A 206 -9.46 6.06 4.49
N PRO A 207 -10.69 5.74 4.07
CA PRO A 207 -10.96 5.25 2.72
C PRO A 207 -10.62 6.29 1.65
N LEU A 208 -10.71 7.55 2.02
CA LEU A 208 -10.32 8.70 1.23
C LEU A 208 -8.97 9.24 1.70
N ARG A 209 -7.90 8.67 1.21
CA ARG A 209 -6.53 9.08 1.56
C ARG A 209 -6.11 10.41 0.94
N ALA A 210 -7.02 11.10 0.21
CA ALA A 210 -6.77 12.43 -0.34
C ALA A 210 -6.38 13.45 0.73
N TRP A 211 -6.96 13.35 1.92
CA TRP A 211 -6.58 14.16 3.08
C TRP A 211 -5.09 14.06 3.39
N TRP A 212 -4.56 12.82 3.45
CA TRP A 212 -3.16 12.54 3.75
C TRP A 212 -2.19 12.92 2.63
N HIS A 213 -2.67 13.11 1.39
CA HIS A 213 -1.84 13.57 0.28
C HIS A 213 -1.29 14.99 0.46
N GLN A 214 -1.89 15.80 1.32
CA GLN A 214 -1.36 17.11 1.68
C GLN A 214 0.00 17.02 2.36
N TRP A 215 0.25 15.91 3.07
CA TRP A 215 1.48 15.59 3.78
C TRP A 215 2.00 14.22 3.35
N PHE A 216 1.98 13.97 2.05
CA PHE A 216 2.18 12.63 1.50
C PHE A 216 3.46 11.97 2.02
N ASP A 217 4.61 12.64 1.89
CA ASP A 217 5.92 12.06 2.23
C ASP A 217 6.02 11.76 3.74
N SER A 218 5.68 12.72 4.59
CA SER A 218 5.72 12.51 6.04
C SER A 218 4.71 11.46 6.50
N SER A 219 3.48 11.50 6.01
CA SER A 219 2.45 10.49 6.37
C SER A 219 2.86 9.09 5.94
N LEU A 220 3.48 8.95 4.77
CA LEU A 220 3.98 7.68 4.29
C LEU A 220 5.12 7.16 5.17
N ILE A 221 6.13 7.99 5.43
CA ILE A 221 7.30 7.59 6.22
C ILE A 221 6.92 7.31 7.67
N ASP A 222 6.04 8.12 8.26
CA ASP A 222 5.56 7.89 9.62
C ASP A 222 4.75 6.58 9.72
N THR A 223 3.95 6.26 8.71
CA THR A 223 3.27 4.95 8.64
C THR A 223 4.28 3.81 8.58
N ILE A 224 5.32 3.93 7.76
CA ILE A 224 6.37 2.90 7.67
C ILE A 224 7.14 2.77 8.99
N LYS A 225 7.47 3.88 9.69
CA LYS A 225 8.10 3.83 11.02
C LYS A 225 7.29 2.96 11.99
N VAL A 226 5.97 3.15 12.02
CA VAL A 226 5.08 2.36 12.89
C VAL A 226 5.19 0.87 12.57
N TYR A 227 4.97 0.48 11.32
CA TYR A 227 5.00 -0.93 10.96
C TYR A 227 6.40 -1.54 11.06
N ALA A 228 7.46 -0.80 10.73
CA ALA A 228 8.85 -1.23 10.89
C ALA A 228 9.27 -1.36 12.37
N SER A 229 8.58 -0.68 13.29
CA SER A 229 8.80 -0.86 14.73
C SER A 229 8.12 -2.10 15.29
N LEU A 230 7.07 -2.56 14.63
CA LEU A 230 6.27 -3.71 15.08
C LEU A 230 6.65 -5.03 14.40
N PHE A 231 7.15 -4.99 13.17
CA PHE A 231 7.32 -6.17 12.31
C PHE A 231 8.71 -6.28 11.69
N ASN A 232 9.05 -7.49 11.29
CA ASN A 232 10.17 -7.76 10.39
C ASN A 232 9.74 -7.43 8.96
N MET A 233 10.24 -6.33 8.41
CA MET A 233 9.77 -5.78 7.14
C MET A 233 10.35 -6.49 5.95
N TYR A 234 9.52 -6.87 4.98
CA TYR A 234 9.93 -7.47 3.73
C TYR A 234 9.22 -6.80 2.55
N GLY A 235 9.96 -6.38 1.55
CA GLY A 235 9.41 -5.83 0.31
C GLY A 235 9.38 -6.88 -0.78
N ILE A 236 8.25 -7.04 -1.44
CA ILE A 236 8.13 -7.79 -2.70
C ILE A 236 7.38 -6.90 -3.67
N CYS A 237 7.96 -6.65 -4.84
CA CYS A 237 7.31 -5.94 -5.93
C CYS A 237 7.17 -6.88 -7.12
N GLU A 238 5.94 -7.23 -7.46
CA GLU A 238 5.63 -8.07 -8.59
C GLU A 238 5.45 -7.23 -9.86
N GLY A 239 6.05 -7.68 -10.94
CA GLY A 239 5.95 -7.14 -12.27
C GLY A 239 5.58 -8.21 -13.28
N LEU A 240 4.58 -9.04 -12.98
CA LEU A 240 3.98 -9.92 -13.98
C LEU A 240 3.43 -9.07 -15.12
N ARG A 241 2.79 -7.98 -14.76
CA ARG A 241 2.37 -6.93 -15.69
C ARG A 241 2.90 -5.61 -15.20
N TYR A 242 3.48 -4.81 -16.09
CA TYR A 242 3.98 -3.47 -15.78
C TYR A 242 3.06 -2.41 -16.37
N ILE A 243 2.79 -1.36 -15.59
CA ILE A 243 1.97 -0.23 -16.01
C ILE A 243 2.86 1.01 -16.11
N PRO A 244 3.41 1.28 -17.32
CA PRO A 244 4.21 2.47 -17.56
C PRO A 244 3.31 3.69 -17.73
N TRP A 245 3.87 4.88 -17.47
CA TRP A 245 3.21 6.12 -17.83
C TRP A 245 3.50 6.50 -19.27
N TRP A 246 2.43 6.79 -20.05
CA TRP A 246 2.53 7.34 -21.39
C TRP A 246 1.56 8.52 -21.54
N LYS A 247 2.02 9.59 -22.21
CA LYS A 247 1.26 10.85 -22.35
C LYS A 247 -0.15 10.70 -22.94
N LYS A 248 -0.45 9.62 -23.66
CA LYS A 248 -1.73 9.47 -24.39
C LYS A 248 -2.34 8.07 -24.36
N THR A 249 -1.61 7.04 -23.98
CA THR A 249 -2.12 5.66 -23.91
C THR A 249 -1.49 4.95 -22.72
N LYS A 250 -2.32 4.47 -21.80
CA LYS A 250 -1.86 3.55 -20.74
C LYS A 250 -1.62 2.20 -21.39
N ARG A 251 -0.39 1.92 -21.75
CA ARG A 251 -0.01 0.61 -22.27
C ARG A 251 0.41 -0.28 -21.11
N ILE A 252 -0.30 -1.37 -20.90
CA ILE A 252 0.12 -2.43 -19.98
C ILE A 252 1.14 -3.28 -20.75
N ILE A 253 2.28 -3.54 -20.14
CA ILE A 253 3.23 -4.52 -20.62
C ILE A 253 2.92 -5.82 -19.89
N ASN A 254 2.44 -6.81 -20.63
CA ASN A 254 2.16 -8.14 -20.11
C ASN A 254 3.45 -8.98 -20.12
N ASP A 255 3.46 -10.00 -19.27
CA ASP A 255 4.49 -11.07 -19.26
C ASP A 255 5.93 -10.55 -19.06
N LEU A 256 6.06 -9.48 -18.26
CA LEU A 256 7.36 -8.93 -17.93
C LEU A 256 8.18 -9.89 -17.04
N GLY A 257 7.52 -10.64 -16.15
CA GLY A 257 8.14 -11.70 -15.35
C GLY A 257 9.14 -11.20 -14.31
N ILE A 258 9.08 -9.93 -13.91
CA ILE A 258 9.99 -9.35 -12.91
C ILE A 258 9.43 -9.56 -11.51
N LEU A 259 10.34 -9.97 -10.60
CA LEU A 259 10.09 -10.00 -9.16
C LEU A 259 11.29 -9.37 -8.44
N ALA A 260 11.08 -8.22 -7.80
CA ALA A 260 12.07 -7.59 -6.94
C ALA A 260 11.68 -7.80 -5.47
N PHE A 261 12.65 -8.14 -4.63
CA PHE A 261 12.38 -8.43 -3.23
C PHE A 261 13.58 -8.17 -2.33
N GLY A 262 13.32 -7.97 -1.03
CA GLY A 262 14.34 -7.81 -0.02
C GLY A 262 13.81 -7.32 1.33
N ARG A 263 14.66 -7.38 2.35
CA ARG A 263 14.36 -6.90 3.70
C ARG A 263 14.44 -5.38 3.83
N ASP A 264 15.21 -4.76 2.95
CA ASP A 264 15.38 -3.30 2.89
C ASP A 264 14.50 -2.72 1.77
N LEU A 265 13.36 -2.15 2.16
CA LEU A 265 12.39 -1.57 1.24
C LEU A 265 12.95 -0.38 0.46
N VAL A 266 13.86 0.40 1.07
CA VAL A 266 14.49 1.56 0.43
C VAL A 266 15.35 1.11 -0.72
N SER A 267 16.19 0.09 -0.50
CA SER A 267 17.01 -0.53 -1.54
C SER A 267 16.18 -1.17 -2.65
N VAL A 268 15.09 -1.87 -2.29
CA VAL A 268 14.17 -2.47 -3.30
C VAL A 268 13.59 -1.38 -4.19
N ASP A 269 13.03 -0.32 -3.60
CA ASP A 269 12.40 0.75 -4.37
C ASP A 269 13.41 1.58 -5.17
N ALA A 270 14.61 1.83 -4.64
CA ALA A 270 15.67 2.54 -5.36
C ALA A 270 16.16 1.76 -6.60
N VAL A 271 16.37 0.45 -6.47
CA VAL A 271 16.74 -0.43 -7.59
C VAL A 271 15.63 -0.46 -8.64
N LEU A 272 14.38 -0.57 -8.22
CA LEU A 272 13.23 -0.50 -9.13
C LEU A 272 13.11 0.85 -9.84
N CYS A 273 13.50 1.95 -9.20
CA CYS A 273 13.58 3.25 -9.88
C CYS A 273 14.57 3.19 -11.05
N GLY A 274 15.77 2.66 -10.84
CA GLY A 274 16.76 2.45 -11.91
C GLY A 274 16.17 1.62 -13.05
N LEU A 275 15.50 0.52 -12.70
CA LEU A 275 14.89 -0.38 -13.67
C LEU A 275 13.83 0.30 -14.55
N VAL A 276 13.01 1.20 -14.01
CA VAL A 276 11.95 1.91 -14.76
C VAL A 276 12.38 3.28 -15.28
N GLY A 277 13.69 3.57 -15.29
CA GLY A 277 14.25 4.81 -15.82
C GLY A 277 13.89 6.05 -15.01
N VAL A 278 13.80 5.92 -13.68
CA VAL A 278 13.56 7.03 -12.73
C VAL A 278 14.79 7.19 -11.85
N ASP A 279 15.19 8.41 -11.60
CA ASP A 279 16.23 8.73 -10.64
C ASP A 279 15.63 8.74 -9.22
N PRO A 280 16.02 7.82 -8.32
CA PRO A 280 15.48 7.78 -6.96
C PRO A 280 15.75 9.05 -6.16
N GLU A 281 16.83 9.79 -6.48
CA GLU A 281 17.15 11.07 -5.84
C GLU A 281 16.12 12.18 -6.15
N LYS A 282 15.27 11.98 -7.15
CA LYS A 282 14.18 12.91 -7.51
C LYS A 282 12.85 12.57 -6.85
N ILE A 283 12.79 11.45 -6.13
CA ILE A 283 11.57 11.00 -5.46
C ILE A 283 11.68 11.38 -3.98
N SER A 284 10.91 12.39 -3.58
CA SER A 284 10.98 13.00 -2.23
C SER A 284 10.84 12.00 -1.09
N TYR A 285 9.86 11.08 -1.18
CA TYR A 285 9.68 10.09 -0.12
C TYR A 285 10.76 9.01 -0.10
N ILE A 286 11.46 8.71 -1.20
CA ILE A 286 12.62 7.80 -1.18
C ILE A 286 13.79 8.47 -0.45
N LYS A 287 14.03 9.75 -0.68
CA LYS A 287 15.06 10.50 0.05
C LYS A 287 14.77 10.52 1.54
N LEU A 288 13.54 10.84 1.92
CA LEU A 288 13.14 10.84 3.33
C LEU A 288 13.20 9.42 3.93
N ALA A 289 12.91 8.38 3.16
CA ALA A 289 13.07 6.99 3.58
C ALA A 289 14.54 6.63 3.78
N GLU A 290 15.43 7.05 2.88
CA GLU A 290 16.89 6.86 3.02
C GLU A 290 17.42 7.50 4.30
N GLU A 291 17.02 8.73 4.59
CA GLU A 291 17.39 9.44 5.82
C GLU A 291 16.87 8.76 7.09
N THR A 292 15.70 8.07 6.99
CA THR A 292 15.02 7.48 8.15
C THR A 292 15.44 6.04 8.40
N PHE A 293 15.57 5.23 7.36
CA PHE A 293 15.73 3.77 7.46
C PHE A 293 17.11 3.27 7.05
N GLY A 294 17.90 4.07 6.35
CA GLY A 294 19.25 3.74 5.90
C GLY A 294 19.45 3.88 4.40
N ALA A 295 20.71 4.09 4.02
CA ALA A 295 21.12 4.35 2.65
C ALA A 295 21.05 3.09 1.77
N TYR A 296 20.68 3.26 0.50
CA TYR A 296 20.75 2.23 -0.52
C TYR A 296 22.08 2.30 -1.32
N ASP A 297 22.47 1.17 -1.93
CA ASP A 297 23.65 1.09 -2.79
C ASP A 297 23.36 1.66 -4.19
N ARG A 298 23.89 2.85 -4.46
CA ARG A 298 23.74 3.56 -5.74
C ARG A 298 24.28 2.78 -6.94
N ARG A 299 25.30 1.93 -6.73
CA ARG A 299 25.85 1.08 -7.80
C ARG A 299 24.79 0.08 -8.29
N ARG A 300 24.00 -0.52 -7.39
CA ARG A 300 22.90 -1.42 -7.77
C ARG A 300 21.82 -0.72 -8.58
N VAL A 301 21.57 0.56 -8.31
CA VAL A 301 20.63 1.37 -9.10
C VAL A 301 21.14 1.56 -10.53
N GLU A 302 22.44 1.85 -10.72
CA GLU A 302 23.02 2.01 -12.05
C GLU A 302 23.11 0.66 -12.79
N GLU A 303 23.39 -0.44 -12.10
CA GLU A 303 23.33 -1.80 -12.67
C GLU A 303 21.92 -2.14 -13.18
N ALA A 304 20.87 -1.83 -12.38
CA ALA A 304 19.47 -2.02 -12.77
C ALA A 304 19.08 -1.14 -13.97
N LYS A 305 19.53 0.09 -14.00
CA LYS A 305 19.31 1.02 -15.12
C LYS A 305 20.00 0.55 -16.40
N ALA A 306 21.20 0.01 -16.31
CA ALA A 306 21.90 -0.58 -17.46
C ALA A 306 21.18 -1.81 -18.00
N ALA A 307 20.70 -2.70 -17.10
CA ALA A 307 19.92 -3.88 -17.48
C ALA A 307 18.55 -3.52 -18.09
N ALA A 308 17.98 -2.37 -17.73
CA ALA A 308 16.66 -1.93 -18.19
C ALA A 308 16.61 -1.59 -19.69
N THR A 309 17.74 -1.22 -20.30
CA THR A 309 17.80 -0.88 -21.73
C THR A 309 17.37 -2.05 -22.62
N ASP A 310 17.56 -3.28 -22.13
CA ASP A 310 17.19 -4.49 -22.86
C ASP A 310 15.69 -4.87 -22.65
N TRP A 311 15.03 -4.33 -21.63
CA TRP A 311 13.71 -4.78 -21.17
C TRP A 311 12.61 -3.72 -21.38
N PHE A 312 12.99 -2.46 -21.36
CA PHE A 312 12.07 -1.35 -21.54
C PHE A 312 12.50 -0.50 -22.73
N PRO A 313 11.79 -0.55 -23.86
CA PRO A 313 11.99 0.44 -24.91
C PRO A 313 11.51 1.79 -24.40
N PHE A 314 12.45 2.66 -24.06
CA PHE A 314 12.20 4.05 -23.67
C PHE A 314 11.94 4.95 -24.87
#